data_9f066ca466ac25e36cd69c35049c806d
#
_entry.id   9f066ca466ac25e36cd69c35049c806d
#
_cell.length_a   1.000
_cell.length_b   1.000
_cell.length_c   1.000
_cell.angle_alpha   90.00
_cell.angle_beta   90.00
_cell.angle_gamma   90.00
#
_symmetry.space_group_name_H-M   'P 1'
#
loop_
_entity.id
_entity.type
_entity.pdbx_description
1 polymer ?
#
loop_
_entity_poly.entity_id
_entity_poly.type
_entity_poly.pdbx_seq_one_letter_code
_entity_poly.pdbx_strand_id
1 'polypeptide(L)'
;MTNASRPPVPLKGLAAIVIGGLALSACATTPMGGSAVGPAVFNADDFAWSTRAGQASIEGRVAFVQDGRAFQCVGNVGLIPDARYTRARIDRLYGASDRAAVPAAVVRARSAGEQGADYRSYERAEPCAGGSFRFSGLPDGGWFLIAPVKAGDDVMVLMRRVQTRGGRTVNVTLGS
;
A
#
# COMPACT_ATOMS: atom_id res chain seq x y z
N MET A 1 13.98 -35.44 -69.16
CA MET A 1 13.11 -35.97 -70.23
C MET A 1 11.69 -35.46 -69.91
N THR A 2 11.26 -34.61 -70.80
CA THR A 2 9.99 -34.44 -71.46
C THR A 2 8.88 -33.96 -70.51
N ASN A 3 8.50 -32.74 -70.62
CA ASN A 3 7.78 -31.99 -71.68
C ASN A 3 6.31 -31.81 -71.27
N ALA A 4 5.95 -30.58 -71.04
CA ALA A 4 4.99 -29.78 -71.80
C ALA A 4 3.51 -30.19 -71.67
N SER A 5 2.58 -29.28 -71.25
CA SER A 5 1.79 -28.50 -72.20
C SER A 5 0.74 -27.69 -71.50
N ARG A 6 0.66 -26.39 -71.73
CA ARG A 6 -0.56 -25.53 -71.66
C ARG A 6 -1.39 -25.78 -72.93
N PRO A 7 -2.65 -25.38 -73.11
CA PRO A 7 -3.37 -24.13 -72.87
C PRO A 7 -4.90 -24.34 -72.67
N PRO A 8 -5.84 -23.46 -73.01
CA PRO A 8 -5.96 -22.02 -73.05
C PRO A 8 -7.20 -21.44 -72.29
N VAL A 9 -7.24 -20.12 -72.23
CA VAL A 9 -8.29 -19.25 -71.71
C VAL A 9 -9.49 -19.19 -72.68
N PRO A 10 -10.71 -18.91 -72.22
CA PRO A 10 -11.45 -17.78 -72.82
C PRO A 10 -12.08 -16.82 -71.81
N LEU A 11 -12.04 -15.55 -72.22
CA LEU A 11 -12.77 -14.40 -71.75
C LEU A 11 -14.29 -14.58 -71.88
N LYS A 12 -15.07 -14.03 -70.94
CA LYS A 12 -16.14 -13.04 -71.12
C LYS A 12 -17.11 -13.04 -69.92
N GLY A 13 -17.44 -11.86 -69.44
CA GLY A 13 -18.57 -11.62 -68.58
C GLY A 13 -18.40 -10.40 -67.68
N LEU A 14 -18.62 -9.19 -68.24
CA LEU A 14 -18.89 -7.99 -67.44
C LEU A 14 -20.15 -8.21 -66.61
N ALA A 15 -20.09 -7.97 -65.33
CA ALA A 15 -21.25 -7.60 -64.52
C ALA A 15 -20.79 -6.58 -63.47
N ALA A 16 -21.22 -5.37 -63.65
CA ALA A 16 -21.07 -4.29 -62.67
C ALA A 16 -21.99 -4.55 -61.49
N ILE A 17 -21.40 -4.73 -60.31
CA ILE A 17 -22.18 -4.72 -59.06
C ILE A 17 -21.66 -3.54 -58.21
N VAL A 18 -22.52 -2.57 -58.09
CA VAL A 18 -22.41 -1.47 -57.15
C VAL A 18 -22.63 -2.04 -55.75
N ILE A 19 -21.60 -2.11 -54.93
CA ILE A 19 -21.74 -2.47 -53.54
C ILE A 19 -21.48 -1.22 -52.70
N GLY A 20 -22.58 -0.80 -52.05
CA GLY A 20 -22.59 0.34 -51.13
C GLY A 20 -21.61 0.13 -49.98
N GLY A 21 -20.84 1.16 -49.69
CA GLY A 21 -19.92 1.21 -48.58
C GLY A 21 -20.64 1.14 -47.23
N LEU A 22 -20.51 0.04 -46.50
CA LEU A 22 -20.70 0.04 -45.04
C LEU A 22 -19.43 0.55 -44.40
N ALA A 23 -19.48 1.80 -43.93
CA ALA A 23 -18.49 2.33 -43.03
C ALA A 23 -18.61 1.61 -41.67
N LEU A 24 -17.73 0.65 -41.43
CA LEU A 24 -17.54 0.12 -40.09
C LEU A 24 -16.79 1.22 -39.27
N SER A 25 -17.55 1.95 -38.48
CA SER A 25 -16.99 2.76 -37.42
C SER A 25 -16.36 1.84 -36.40
N ALA A 26 -15.07 1.61 -36.53
CA ALA A 26 -14.25 1.01 -35.49
C ALA A 26 -14.25 1.99 -34.29
N CYS A 27 -15.09 1.73 -33.29
CA CYS A 27 -14.89 2.33 -31.96
C CYS A 27 -13.52 1.89 -31.46
N ALA A 28 -12.53 2.75 -31.65
CA ALA A 28 -11.28 2.63 -30.94
C ALA A 28 -11.59 2.82 -29.45
N THR A 29 -11.78 1.73 -28.71
CA THR A 29 -11.68 1.71 -27.26
C THR A 29 -10.23 2.08 -26.96
N THR A 30 -9.99 3.35 -26.67
CA THR A 30 -8.77 3.79 -25.99
C THR A 30 -8.71 2.98 -24.69
N PRO A 31 -7.68 2.14 -24.47
CA PRO A 31 -7.49 1.60 -23.16
C PRO A 31 -7.32 2.82 -22.23
N MET A 32 -8.24 2.98 -21.28
CA MET A 32 -7.98 3.87 -20.15
C MET A 32 -6.65 3.44 -19.59
N GLY A 33 -5.62 4.23 -19.90
CA GLY A 33 -4.31 4.07 -19.32
C GLY A 33 -4.47 4.19 -17.82
N GLY A 34 -4.58 3.06 -17.13
CA GLY A 34 -4.29 3.00 -15.73
C GLY A 34 -2.88 3.53 -15.62
N SER A 35 -2.74 4.77 -15.15
CA SER A 35 -1.44 5.30 -14.76
C SER A 35 -0.89 4.28 -13.78
N ALA A 36 0.06 3.47 -14.21
CA ALA A 36 0.88 2.68 -13.31
C ALA A 36 1.52 3.73 -12.39
N VAL A 37 0.94 3.92 -11.22
CA VAL A 37 1.50 4.81 -10.20
C VAL A 37 2.85 4.16 -9.88
N GLY A 38 3.92 4.75 -10.39
CA GLY A 38 5.27 4.32 -10.09
C GLY A 38 5.49 4.28 -8.58
N PRO A 39 6.55 3.62 -8.12
CA PRO A 39 6.84 3.55 -6.68
C PRO A 39 6.79 4.97 -6.10
N ALA A 40 6.04 5.13 -5.01
CA ALA A 40 5.88 6.43 -4.39
C ALA A 40 7.25 6.95 -3.92
N VAL A 41 7.68 8.08 -4.47
CA VAL A 41 8.93 8.75 -4.09
C VAL A 41 8.68 9.55 -2.81
N PHE A 42 9.66 9.55 -1.91
CA PHE A 42 9.61 10.39 -0.71
C PHE A 42 9.60 11.87 -1.09
N ASN A 43 8.68 12.62 -0.49
CA ASN A 43 8.62 14.06 -0.57
C ASN A 43 8.36 14.62 0.84
N ALA A 44 9.26 15.46 1.35
CA ALA A 44 9.17 16.03 2.69
C ALA A 44 7.89 16.86 2.90
N ASP A 45 7.39 17.53 1.87
CA ASP A 45 6.19 18.36 1.95
C ASP A 45 4.94 17.54 2.29
N ASP A 46 4.89 16.27 1.87
CA ASP A 46 3.79 15.36 2.21
C ASP A 46 3.72 15.07 3.72
N PHE A 47 4.81 15.33 4.46
CA PHE A 47 4.96 15.10 5.89
C PHE A 47 4.86 16.36 6.75
N ALA A 48 4.99 17.56 6.16
CA ALA A 48 5.09 18.83 6.88
C ALA A 48 3.92 19.09 7.85
N TRP A 49 2.73 18.55 7.54
CA TRP A 49 1.58 18.62 8.42
C TRP A 49 1.79 17.92 9.78
N SER A 50 2.54 16.80 9.80
CA SER A 50 2.72 15.93 10.97
C SER A 50 3.64 16.53 12.04
N THR A 51 4.43 17.53 11.69
CA THR A 51 5.33 18.23 12.61
C THR A 51 4.69 19.43 13.29
N ARG A 52 3.47 19.81 12.88
CA ARG A 52 2.74 20.92 13.50
C ARG A 52 2.32 20.54 14.91
N ALA A 53 2.26 21.50 15.80
CA ALA A 53 1.65 21.32 17.11
C ALA A 53 0.15 21.04 16.94
N GLY A 54 -0.37 20.07 17.69
CA GLY A 54 -1.78 19.73 17.71
C GLY A 54 -2.28 19.48 19.13
N GLN A 55 -3.56 19.20 19.26
CA GLN A 55 -4.20 18.91 20.56
C GLN A 55 -4.72 17.49 20.65
N ALA A 56 -4.66 16.72 19.55
CA ALA A 56 -5.12 15.35 19.55
C ALA A 56 -4.12 14.43 20.27
N SER A 57 -4.63 13.30 20.74
CA SER A 57 -3.82 12.22 21.29
C SER A 57 -4.30 10.86 20.80
N ILE A 58 -3.41 9.88 20.85
CA ILE A 58 -3.72 8.47 20.63
C ILE A 58 -3.34 7.74 21.91
N GLU A 59 -4.30 7.07 22.51
CA GLU A 59 -4.11 6.18 23.64
C GLU A 59 -4.40 4.76 23.22
N GLY A 60 -3.46 3.86 23.46
CA GLY A 60 -3.56 2.51 22.96
C GLY A 60 -3.07 1.45 23.90
N ARG A 61 -3.54 0.23 23.61
CA ARG A 61 -3.02 -0.99 24.22
C ARG A 61 -2.77 -2.04 23.16
N VAL A 62 -1.84 -2.92 23.46
CA VAL A 62 -1.56 -4.11 22.66
C VAL A 62 -2.28 -5.30 23.30
N ALA A 63 -3.12 -5.98 22.50
CA ALA A 63 -3.86 -7.16 22.92
C ALA A 63 -3.92 -8.14 21.74
N PHE A 64 -2.83 -8.86 21.51
CA PHE A 64 -2.70 -9.79 20.40
C PHE A 64 -2.55 -11.22 20.91
N VAL A 65 -3.43 -12.08 20.41
CA VAL A 65 -3.43 -13.52 20.68
C VAL A 65 -3.42 -14.25 19.35
N GLN A 66 -2.53 -15.21 19.20
CA GLN A 66 -2.47 -16.10 18.04
C GLN A 66 -2.24 -17.54 18.53
N ASP A 67 -3.02 -18.47 18.00
CA ASP A 67 -2.97 -19.90 18.37
C ASP A 67 -3.02 -20.13 19.90
N GLY A 68 -3.90 -19.37 20.60
CA GLY A 68 -4.08 -19.43 22.04
C GLY A 68 -2.94 -18.82 22.87
N ARG A 69 -1.91 -18.25 22.24
CA ARG A 69 -0.77 -17.59 22.93
C ARG A 69 -0.91 -16.09 22.90
N ALA A 70 -0.81 -15.47 24.07
CA ALA A 70 -0.77 -14.02 24.19
C ALA A 70 0.64 -13.50 23.87
N PHE A 71 0.72 -12.48 23.02
CA PHE A 71 1.95 -11.79 22.67
C PHE A 71 2.11 -10.54 23.52
N GLN A 72 3.31 -10.30 24.01
CA GLN A 72 3.65 -9.12 24.79
C GLN A 72 4.31 -8.08 23.88
N CYS A 73 3.98 -6.82 24.10
CA CYS A 73 4.65 -5.71 23.41
C CYS A 73 6.12 -5.63 23.85
N VAL A 74 7.02 -5.42 22.91
CA VAL A 74 8.45 -5.30 23.17
C VAL A 74 9.00 -4.01 22.54
N GLY A 75 9.77 -3.27 23.33
CA GLY A 75 10.37 -2.00 22.89
C GLY A 75 9.37 -0.86 22.77
N ASN A 76 9.31 -0.24 21.62
CA ASN A 76 8.51 0.96 21.36
C ASN A 76 7.42 0.71 20.32
N VAL A 77 6.31 1.42 20.47
CA VAL A 77 5.34 1.62 19.39
C VAL A 77 5.81 2.80 18.54
N GLY A 78 5.92 2.60 17.24
CA GLY A 78 6.19 3.67 16.27
C GLY A 78 4.87 4.31 15.80
N LEU A 79 4.91 5.62 15.60
CA LEU A 79 3.82 6.39 15.00
C LEU A 79 4.35 7.09 13.75
N ILE A 80 3.85 6.69 12.59
CA ILE A 80 4.32 7.15 11.27
C ILE A 80 3.21 7.93 10.58
N PRO A 81 3.48 9.13 10.03
CA PRO A 81 2.47 9.88 9.28
C PRO A 81 1.99 9.11 8.04
N ASP A 82 0.68 9.15 7.79
CA ASP A 82 0.06 8.56 6.60
C ASP A 82 0.20 9.50 5.41
N ALA A 83 1.39 9.52 4.84
CA ALA A 83 1.72 10.20 3.59
C ALA A 83 1.69 9.21 2.41
N ARG A 84 1.70 9.70 1.18
CA ARG A 84 1.67 8.84 -0.01
C ARG A 84 2.80 7.81 -0.01
N TYR A 85 4.02 8.24 0.35
CA TYR A 85 5.18 7.37 0.44
C TYR A 85 5.01 6.27 1.49
N THR A 86 4.65 6.64 2.74
CA THR A 86 4.51 5.69 3.84
C THR A 86 3.34 4.73 3.61
N ARG A 87 2.25 5.17 2.98
CA ARG A 87 1.13 4.31 2.61
C ARG A 87 1.56 3.21 1.64
N ALA A 88 2.24 3.56 0.56
CA ALA A 88 2.76 2.60 -0.41
C ALA A 88 3.77 1.63 0.23
N ARG A 89 4.60 2.14 1.15
CA ARG A 89 5.53 1.33 1.91
C ARG A 89 4.82 0.34 2.85
N ILE A 90 3.83 0.79 3.58
CA ILE A 90 3.02 -0.04 4.49
C ILE A 90 2.33 -1.15 3.70
N ASP A 91 1.68 -0.84 2.60
CA ASP A 91 1.03 -1.84 1.73
C ASP A 91 2.03 -2.91 1.28
N ARG A 92 3.22 -2.53 0.87
CA ARG A 92 4.27 -3.48 0.47
C ARG A 92 4.77 -4.34 1.62
N LEU A 93 5.03 -3.75 2.79
CA LEU A 93 5.60 -4.46 3.94
C LEU A 93 4.60 -5.38 4.63
N TYR A 94 3.37 -4.92 4.79
CA TYR A 94 2.35 -5.60 5.59
C TYR A 94 1.29 -6.32 4.75
N GLY A 95 1.19 -6.00 3.46
CA GLY A 95 0.17 -6.57 2.58
C GLY A 95 -1.25 -6.06 2.88
N ALA A 96 -1.36 -4.97 3.62
CA ALA A 96 -2.62 -4.34 4.00
C ALA A 96 -2.39 -2.87 4.35
N SER A 97 -3.42 -2.03 4.12
CA SER A 97 -3.37 -0.58 4.34
C SER A 97 -3.99 -0.11 5.66
N ASP A 98 -4.74 -0.98 6.34
CA ASP A 98 -5.55 -0.59 7.50
C ASP A 98 -5.13 -1.28 8.80
N ARG A 99 -4.96 -2.60 8.75
CA ARG A 99 -4.44 -3.41 9.86
C ARG A 99 -3.71 -4.64 9.36
N ALA A 100 -2.70 -5.07 10.10
CA ALA A 100 -1.98 -6.31 9.85
C ALA A 100 -1.28 -6.83 11.10
N ALA A 101 -1.04 -8.14 11.10
CA ALA A 101 -0.11 -8.82 12.00
C ALA A 101 0.79 -9.69 11.13
N VAL A 102 2.07 -9.38 11.06
CA VAL A 102 3.01 -10.02 10.14
C VAL A 102 4.27 -10.47 10.90
N PRO A 103 4.80 -11.67 10.64
CA PRO A 103 6.07 -12.08 11.23
C PRO A 103 7.18 -11.06 10.96
N ALA A 104 7.95 -10.72 11.99
CA ALA A 104 9.03 -9.73 11.87
C ALA A 104 10.08 -10.11 10.81
N ALA A 105 10.31 -11.42 10.61
CA ALA A 105 11.19 -11.92 9.57
C ALA A 105 10.69 -11.57 8.16
N VAL A 106 9.37 -11.64 7.94
CA VAL A 106 8.74 -11.28 6.65
C VAL A 106 8.86 -9.78 6.39
N VAL A 107 8.59 -8.94 7.41
CA VAL A 107 8.76 -7.48 7.29
C VAL A 107 10.20 -7.14 6.96
N ARG A 108 11.18 -7.75 7.63
CA ARG A 108 12.61 -7.55 7.33
C ARG A 108 12.98 -7.97 5.91
N ALA A 109 12.50 -9.12 5.46
CA ALA A 109 12.77 -9.59 4.11
C ALA A 109 12.19 -8.64 3.04
N ARG A 110 10.98 -8.12 3.26
CA ARG A 110 10.33 -7.17 2.35
C ARG A 110 10.96 -5.78 2.38
N SER A 111 11.65 -5.40 3.47
CA SER A 111 12.38 -4.14 3.59
C SER A 111 13.85 -4.24 3.15
N ALA A 112 14.34 -5.42 2.83
CA ALA A 112 15.70 -5.60 2.34
C ALA A 112 15.90 -4.85 1.02
N GLY A 113 16.99 -4.07 0.94
CA GLY A 113 17.30 -3.22 -0.22
C GLY A 113 16.56 -1.87 -0.25
N GLU A 114 15.72 -1.55 0.72
CA GLU A 114 15.22 -0.19 0.86
C GLU A 114 16.38 0.74 1.19
N GLN A 115 16.68 1.66 0.28
CA GLN A 115 17.56 2.78 0.59
C GLN A 115 16.79 3.72 1.52
N GLY A 116 17.40 4.09 2.66
CA GLY A 116 16.77 4.87 3.70
C GLY A 116 16.18 6.17 3.14
N ALA A 117 14.87 6.26 3.14
CA ALA A 117 14.21 7.54 2.93
C ALA A 117 14.13 8.26 4.27
N ASP A 118 14.24 9.59 4.23
CA ASP A 118 14.28 10.45 5.43
C ASP A 118 12.92 10.54 6.17
N TYR A 119 11.94 9.72 5.79
CA TYR A 119 10.63 9.68 6.47
C TYR A 119 10.77 9.34 7.97
N ARG A 120 11.86 8.68 8.38
CA ARG A 120 12.14 8.35 9.79
C ARG A 120 12.30 9.59 10.67
N SER A 121 12.68 10.73 10.11
CA SER A 121 12.72 12.00 10.84
C SER A 121 11.33 12.49 11.28
N TYR A 122 10.28 11.96 10.69
CA TYR A 122 8.87 12.25 11.02
C TYR A 122 8.23 11.18 11.91
N GLU A 123 8.94 10.09 12.19
CA GLU A 123 8.47 9.03 13.08
C GLU A 123 8.59 9.47 14.54
N ARG A 124 7.55 9.17 15.32
CA ARG A 124 7.56 9.27 16.77
C ARG A 124 7.57 7.87 17.36
N ALA A 125 8.15 7.71 18.53
CA ALA A 125 8.22 6.43 19.22
C ALA A 125 7.91 6.61 20.70
N GLU A 126 7.05 5.72 21.24
CA GLU A 126 6.69 5.71 22.65
C GLU A 126 6.90 4.31 23.23
N PRO A 127 7.43 4.19 24.44
CA PRO A 127 7.58 2.90 25.10
C PRO A 127 6.24 2.20 25.26
N CYS A 128 6.24 0.90 25.06
CA CYS A 128 5.07 0.06 25.28
C CYS A 128 5.09 -0.52 26.72
N ALA A 129 4.88 0.34 27.70
CA ALA A 129 4.93 -0.03 29.11
C ALA A 129 3.68 -0.82 29.53
N GLY A 130 3.86 -2.09 29.94
CA GLY A 130 2.72 -2.93 30.35
C GLY A 130 1.69 -3.15 29.25
N GLY A 131 2.11 -3.07 27.98
CA GLY A 131 1.25 -3.19 26.81
C GLY A 131 0.46 -1.91 26.48
N SER A 132 0.67 -0.80 27.18
CA SER A 132 0.00 0.48 26.92
C SER A 132 0.96 1.51 26.36
N PHE A 133 0.46 2.44 25.55
CA PHE A 133 1.23 3.54 24.96
C PHE A 133 0.36 4.79 24.78
N ARG A 134 1.00 5.97 24.71
CA ARG A 134 0.32 7.24 24.48
C ARG A 134 1.14 8.19 23.65
N PHE A 135 0.54 8.74 22.60
CA PHE A 135 1.06 9.87 21.84
C PHE A 135 0.18 11.09 22.10
N SER A 136 0.78 12.25 22.33
CA SER A 136 0.07 13.50 22.58
C SER A 136 0.60 14.64 21.69
N GLY A 137 -0.11 15.76 21.67
CA GLY A 137 0.29 16.93 20.89
C GLY A 137 0.24 16.68 19.37
N LEU A 138 -0.67 15.78 18.93
CA LEU A 138 -0.77 15.40 17.53
C LEU A 138 -1.67 16.39 16.76
N PRO A 139 -1.25 16.80 15.57
CA PRO A 139 -2.14 17.46 14.61
C PRO A 139 -3.20 16.50 14.10
N ASP A 140 -4.26 17.03 13.50
CA ASP A 140 -5.24 16.24 12.78
C ASP A 140 -4.61 15.63 11.52
N GLY A 141 -4.85 14.32 11.30
CA GLY A 141 -4.28 13.59 10.18
C GLY A 141 -4.32 12.08 10.35
N GLY A 142 -3.90 11.38 9.30
CA GLY A 142 -3.76 9.93 9.29
C GLY A 142 -2.41 9.48 9.84
N TRP A 143 -2.39 8.36 10.56
CA TRP A 143 -1.20 7.80 11.16
C TRP A 143 -1.19 6.28 11.06
N PHE A 144 -0.01 5.70 10.97
CA PHE A 144 0.21 4.27 11.15
C PHE A 144 0.87 4.02 12.52
N LEU A 145 0.29 3.14 13.30
CA LEU A 145 0.87 2.59 14.51
C LEU A 145 1.57 1.28 14.18
N ILE A 146 2.80 1.13 14.62
CA ILE A 146 3.63 -0.07 14.40
C ILE A 146 4.11 -0.56 15.75
N ALA A 147 3.74 -1.77 16.14
CA ALA A 147 4.12 -2.35 17.43
C ALA A 147 4.76 -3.74 17.27
N PRO A 148 6.02 -3.93 17.65
CA PRO A 148 6.60 -5.26 17.76
C PRO A 148 6.04 -5.97 18.99
N VAL A 149 5.68 -7.25 18.82
CA VAL A 149 5.16 -8.11 19.88
C VAL A 149 5.86 -9.46 19.87
N LYS A 150 5.98 -10.10 21.01
CA LYS A 150 6.71 -11.36 21.17
C LYS A 150 5.97 -12.36 22.05
N ALA A 151 6.02 -13.64 21.66
CA ALA A 151 5.63 -14.77 22.49
C ALA A 151 6.66 -15.90 22.31
N GLY A 152 7.48 -16.18 23.36
CA GLY A 152 8.64 -17.05 23.21
C GLY A 152 9.63 -16.46 22.19
N ASP A 153 9.97 -17.23 21.16
CA ASP A 153 10.87 -16.80 20.09
C ASP A 153 10.14 -16.18 18.89
N ASP A 154 8.81 -16.28 18.87
CA ASP A 154 7.99 -15.71 17.81
C ASP A 154 7.86 -14.20 17.98
N VAL A 155 8.30 -13.47 16.97
CA VAL A 155 8.19 -12.01 16.92
C VAL A 155 7.28 -11.61 15.77
N MET A 156 6.21 -10.90 16.10
CA MET A 156 5.28 -10.35 15.14
C MET A 156 5.37 -8.82 15.15
N VAL A 157 4.97 -8.19 14.05
CA VAL A 157 4.79 -6.74 13.98
C VAL A 157 3.32 -6.48 13.68
N LEU A 158 2.69 -5.76 14.58
CA LEU A 158 1.32 -5.29 14.42
C LEU A 158 1.34 -3.93 13.74
N MET A 159 0.44 -3.73 12.79
CA MET A 159 0.22 -2.45 12.14
C MET A 159 -1.25 -2.07 12.23
N ARG A 160 -1.53 -0.80 12.50
CA ARG A 160 -2.88 -0.24 12.43
C ARG A 160 -2.87 1.21 11.99
N ARG A 161 -3.72 1.53 11.02
CA ARG A 161 -3.99 2.90 10.61
C ARG A 161 -5.02 3.53 11.55
N VAL A 162 -4.79 4.77 11.94
CA VAL A 162 -5.68 5.58 12.79
C VAL A 162 -5.80 6.99 12.24
N GLN A 163 -6.86 7.70 12.62
CA GLN A 163 -7.11 9.08 12.21
C GLN A 163 -7.34 9.95 13.45
N THR A 164 -6.51 10.98 13.61
CA THR A 164 -6.75 12.05 14.60
C THR A 164 -7.61 13.15 13.99
N ARG A 165 -8.55 13.70 14.76
CA ARG A 165 -9.43 14.76 14.28
C ARG A 165 -9.98 15.60 15.43
N GLY A 166 -9.96 16.94 15.25
CA GLY A 166 -10.62 17.90 16.15
C GLY A 166 -10.05 17.92 17.56
N GLY A 167 -8.74 17.67 17.72
CA GLY A 167 -8.07 17.70 19.01
C GLY A 167 -8.49 16.60 19.99
N ARG A 168 -9.22 15.58 19.54
CA ARG A 168 -9.75 14.50 20.41
C ARG A 168 -8.75 13.38 20.65
N THR A 169 -8.97 12.67 21.75
CA THR A 169 -8.26 11.41 22.02
C THR A 169 -8.86 10.27 21.19
N VAL A 170 -8.01 9.53 20.49
CA VAL A 170 -8.34 8.30 19.78
C VAL A 170 -7.92 7.11 20.63
N ASN A 171 -8.88 6.27 21.02
CA ASN A 171 -8.58 5.02 21.73
C ASN A 171 -8.43 3.89 20.73
N VAL A 172 -7.35 3.09 20.85
CA VAL A 172 -7.04 2.01 19.92
C VAL A 172 -6.56 0.75 20.62
N THR A 173 -6.97 -0.42 20.11
CA THR A 173 -6.38 -1.70 20.50
C THR A 173 -5.64 -2.25 19.30
N LEU A 174 -4.35 -2.55 19.45
CA LEU A 174 -3.54 -3.23 18.44
C LEU A 174 -3.66 -4.74 18.62
N GLY A 175 -3.93 -5.45 17.53
CA GLY A 175 -4.03 -6.91 17.53
C GLY A 175 -5.45 -7.47 17.60
N SER A 176 -6.47 -6.60 17.65
CA SER A 176 -7.90 -6.98 17.59
C SER A 176 -8.45 -6.79 16.19
#